data_718c7f057f4776da1b6d61b37975a073
#
_entry.id   718c7f057f4776da1b6d61b37975a073
#
_cell.length_a   1.000
_cell.length_b   1.000
_cell.length_c   1.000
_cell.angle_alpha   90.00
_cell.angle_beta   90.00
_cell.angle_gamma   90.00
#
_symmetry.space_group_name_H-M   'P 1'
#
loop_
_entity.id
_entity.type
_entity.pdbx_description
1 polymer ?
#
loop_
_entity_poly.entity_id
_entity_poly.type
_entity_poly.pdbx_seq_one_letter_code
_entity_poly.pdbx_strand_id
1 'polypeptide(L)'
;MYIVIPSFEGIELMSSFQAAHTHVYILKSICKSCPCPSCGKISSRVHSRYTRFVQDLAIQQTSIHLQLQVKKFFCDSPACSTRIFTERFAWLQSYQRKTNRLQEILQKIVLSINCTTASKVTESLGFQTSHDTLLRLLYKMEPSTYQNLFNIGIDDFAFKKRNR
;
A
#
# COMPACT_ATOMS: atom_id res chain seq x y z
N MET A 1 18.48 3.22 20.38
CA MET A 1 17.50 4.03 19.66
C MET A 1 16.24 3.17 19.48
N TYR A 2 15.18 3.46 20.23
CA TYR A 2 13.94 2.69 20.12
C TYR A 2 13.19 3.17 18.88
N ILE A 3 13.16 2.35 17.83
CA ILE A 3 12.29 2.60 16.67
C ILE A 3 10.90 2.17 17.08
N VAL A 4 10.00 3.12 17.29
CA VAL A 4 8.60 2.86 17.57
C VAL A 4 7.98 2.23 16.32
N ILE A 5 7.78 0.91 16.36
CA ILE A 5 7.02 0.23 15.34
C ILE A 5 5.56 0.66 15.52
N PRO A 6 4.90 1.16 14.49
CA PRO A 6 3.47 1.37 14.56
C PRO A 6 2.80 0.04 14.89
N SER A 7 1.93 0.02 15.88
CA SER A 7 1.17 -1.17 16.23
C SER A 7 0.21 -1.50 15.09
N PHE A 8 0.61 -2.42 14.23
CA PHE A 8 -0.27 -3.00 13.23
C PHE A 8 -1.08 -4.11 13.88
N GLU A 9 -2.38 -4.02 13.82
CA GLU A 9 -3.26 -5.06 14.35
C GLU A 9 -3.07 -6.40 13.64
N GLY A 10 -3.11 -7.48 14.40
CA GLY A 10 -3.08 -8.84 13.89
C GLY A 10 -1.71 -9.39 13.51
N ILE A 11 -0.62 -8.72 13.90
CA ILE A 11 0.75 -9.17 13.63
C ILE A 11 1.65 -9.12 14.85
N GLU A 12 2.70 -9.93 14.82
CA GLU A 12 3.77 -10.01 15.81
C GLU A 12 5.11 -9.74 15.14
N LEU A 13 5.99 -8.99 15.81
CA LEU A 13 7.36 -8.78 15.38
C LEU A 13 8.21 -10.00 15.74
N MET A 14 8.80 -10.63 14.74
CA MET A 14 9.73 -11.74 14.93
C MET A 14 11.17 -11.27 15.10
N SER A 15 11.62 -10.38 14.24
CA SER A 15 12.95 -9.77 14.27
C SER A 15 12.99 -8.54 13.40
N SER A 16 14.08 -7.78 13.51
CA SER A 16 14.35 -6.68 12.60
C SER A 16 15.86 -6.52 12.39
N PHE A 17 16.24 -5.96 11.26
CA PHE A 17 17.62 -5.62 10.96
C PHE A 17 17.67 -4.36 10.11
N GLN A 18 18.81 -3.67 10.17
CA GLN A 18 19.09 -2.49 9.38
C GLN A 18 20.22 -2.78 8.40
N ALA A 19 20.03 -2.38 7.15
CA ALA A 19 21.01 -2.48 6.08
C ALA A 19 21.08 -1.14 5.35
N ALA A 20 22.21 -0.43 5.43
CA ALA A 20 22.38 0.91 4.89
C ALA A 20 21.24 1.86 5.33
N HIS A 21 20.51 2.42 4.38
CA HIS A 21 19.37 3.34 4.62
C HIS A 21 18.01 2.63 4.65
N THR A 22 18.00 1.33 4.91
CA THR A 22 16.76 0.53 4.94
C THR A 22 16.67 -0.23 6.25
N HIS A 23 15.51 -0.19 6.90
CA HIS A 23 15.19 -1.03 8.04
C HIS A 23 14.13 -2.05 7.65
N VAL A 24 14.39 -3.32 7.87
CA VAL A 24 13.50 -4.43 7.54
C VAL A 24 12.93 -5.02 8.83
N TYR A 25 11.60 -5.09 8.92
CA TYR A 25 10.88 -5.77 9.98
C TYR A 25 10.34 -7.09 9.48
N ILE A 26 10.69 -8.19 10.15
CA ILE A 26 10.13 -9.51 9.88
C ILE A 26 8.93 -9.70 10.80
N LEU A 27 7.76 -9.76 10.19
CA LEU A 27 6.46 -9.78 10.86
C LEU A 27 5.72 -11.08 10.53
N LYS A 28 4.93 -11.56 11.50
CA LYS A 28 4.11 -12.76 11.35
C LYS A 28 2.67 -12.48 11.74
N SER A 29 1.72 -12.98 10.96
CA SER A 29 0.32 -12.95 11.34
C SER A 29 0.03 -13.84 12.55
N ILE A 30 -0.63 -13.28 13.56
CA ILE A 30 -1.11 -13.99 14.75
C ILE A 30 -2.55 -14.50 14.59
N CYS A 31 -3.21 -14.16 13.47
CA CYS A 31 -4.60 -14.53 13.22
C CYS A 31 -4.77 -16.06 13.24
N LYS A 32 -5.67 -16.58 14.07
CA LYS A 32 -6.00 -18.01 14.15
C LYS A 32 -7.12 -18.40 13.19
N SER A 33 -8.04 -17.47 12.92
CA SER A 33 -9.17 -17.67 12.01
C SER A 33 -9.50 -16.37 11.29
N CYS A 34 -10.04 -16.47 10.08
CA CYS A 34 -10.28 -15.31 9.23
C CYS A 34 -11.59 -15.49 8.45
N PRO A 35 -12.42 -14.45 8.29
CA PRO A 35 -13.62 -14.53 7.47
C PRO A 35 -13.26 -14.58 5.98
N CYS A 36 -13.97 -15.44 5.25
CA CYS A 36 -13.88 -15.49 3.79
C CYS A 36 -14.38 -14.16 3.19
N PRO A 37 -13.61 -13.50 2.32
CA PRO A 37 -14.00 -12.20 1.76
C PRO A 37 -15.21 -12.27 0.83
N SER A 38 -15.59 -13.46 0.36
CA SER A 38 -16.70 -13.63 -0.56
C SER A 38 -18.03 -14.01 0.13
N CYS A 39 -17.97 -14.80 1.21
CA CYS A 39 -19.21 -15.30 1.87
C CYS A 39 -19.25 -15.00 3.37
N GLY A 40 -18.22 -14.37 3.95
CA GLY A 40 -18.17 -14.04 5.37
C GLY A 40 -17.95 -15.22 6.33
N LYS A 41 -18.02 -16.49 5.87
CA LYS A 41 -17.83 -17.66 6.74
C LYS A 41 -16.43 -17.68 7.32
N ILE A 42 -16.33 -17.82 8.63
CA ILE A 42 -15.04 -17.89 9.35
C ILE A 42 -14.40 -19.25 9.09
N SER A 43 -13.10 -19.22 8.77
CA SER A 43 -12.29 -20.43 8.64
C SER A 43 -11.03 -20.33 9.50
N SER A 44 -10.69 -21.43 10.15
CA SER A 44 -9.43 -21.63 10.88
C SER A 44 -8.50 -22.63 10.15
N ARG A 45 -8.96 -23.23 9.05
CA ARG A 45 -8.23 -24.25 8.30
C ARG A 45 -7.23 -23.59 7.36
N VAL A 46 -5.96 -23.57 7.79
CA VAL A 46 -4.85 -22.98 7.03
C VAL A 46 -4.51 -23.85 5.83
N HIS A 47 -4.51 -23.27 4.62
CA HIS A 47 -4.05 -23.89 3.39
C HIS A 47 -2.52 -23.81 3.26
N SER A 48 -1.98 -22.61 3.35
CA SER A 48 -0.54 -22.35 3.17
C SER A 48 -0.12 -21.02 3.80
N ARG A 49 1.18 -20.78 3.83
CA ARG A 49 1.78 -19.52 4.25
C ARG A 49 2.67 -19.00 3.14
N TYR A 50 2.77 -17.67 3.02
CA TYR A 50 3.72 -17.05 2.11
C TYR A 50 4.15 -15.69 2.65
N THR A 51 5.22 -15.14 2.10
CA THR A 51 5.75 -13.85 2.51
C THR A 51 5.31 -12.76 1.55
N ARG A 52 4.85 -11.63 2.10
CA ARG A 52 4.62 -10.37 1.37
C ARG A 52 5.70 -9.38 1.73
N PHE A 53 6.20 -8.69 0.73
CA PHE A 53 7.10 -7.56 0.91
C PHE A 53 6.29 -6.27 0.74
N VAL A 54 6.26 -5.45 1.79
CA VAL A 54 5.44 -4.24 1.87
C VAL A 54 6.33 -3.08 2.30
N GLN A 55 6.26 -1.97 1.61
CA GLN A 55 6.91 -0.73 2.00
C GLN A 55 5.98 0.09 2.90
N ASP A 56 6.55 0.73 3.91
CA ASP A 56 5.87 1.65 4.81
C ASP A 56 6.48 3.03 4.76
N LEU A 57 5.91 3.99 5.49
CA LEU A 57 6.47 5.32 5.65
C LEU A 57 7.89 5.24 6.22
N ALA A 58 8.79 6.03 5.66
CA ALA A 58 10.15 6.16 6.18
C ALA A 58 10.15 6.83 7.56
N ILE A 59 11.15 6.48 8.37
CA ILE A 59 11.41 7.09 9.67
C ILE A 59 12.80 7.71 9.61
N GLN A 60 12.89 9.03 9.82
CA GLN A 60 14.16 9.77 9.77
C GLN A 60 14.95 9.46 8.49
N GLN A 61 14.29 9.53 7.34
CA GLN A 61 14.86 9.22 6.01
C GLN A 61 15.32 7.76 5.81
N THR A 62 15.08 6.89 6.79
CA THR A 62 15.35 5.46 6.67
C THR A 62 14.12 4.78 6.06
N SER A 63 14.30 4.10 4.95
CA SER A 63 13.23 3.35 4.27
C SER A 63 12.79 2.17 5.14
N ILE A 64 11.49 2.00 5.31
CA ILE A 64 10.91 0.92 6.12
C ILE A 64 10.30 -0.14 5.22
N HIS A 65 10.77 -1.37 5.36
CA HIS A 65 10.26 -2.53 4.66
C HIS A 65 9.74 -3.58 5.65
N LEU A 66 8.56 -4.10 5.35
CA LEU A 66 7.89 -5.13 6.12
C LEU A 66 7.95 -6.44 5.34
N GLN A 67 8.59 -7.45 5.89
CA GLN A 67 8.56 -8.82 5.41
C GLN A 67 7.50 -9.59 6.20
N LEU A 68 6.28 -9.62 5.69
CA LEU A 68 5.10 -10.10 6.38
C LEU A 68 4.77 -11.54 6.01
N GLN A 69 4.86 -12.47 6.95
CA GLN A 69 4.39 -13.84 6.79
C GLN A 69 2.88 -13.89 6.99
N VAL A 70 2.16 -14.18 5.91
CA VAL A 70 0.69 -14.22 5.87
C VAL A 70 0.19 -15.64 5.62
N LYS A 71 -1.08 -15.90 6.01
CA LYS A 71 -1.75 -17.19 5.84
C LYS A 71 -2.78 -17.14 4.72
N LYS A 72 -2.93 -18.27 4.03
CA LYS A 72 -4.09 -18.57 3.20
C LYS A 72 -4.96 -19.59 3.93
N PHE A 73 -6.26 -19.42 3.82
CA PHE A 73 -7.27 -20.29 4.44
C PHE A 73 -8.14 -20.94 3.39
N PHE A 74 -8.66 -22.12 3.69
CA PHE A 74 -9.72 -22.73 2.91
C PHE A 74 -11.07 -22.10 3.25
N CYS A 75 -11.93 -21.94 2.25
CA CYS A 75 -13.33 -21.65 2.49
C CYS A 75 -14.12 -22.98 2.45
N ASP A 76 -14.69 -23.36 3.59
CA ASP A 76 -15.42 -24.61 3.76
C ASP A 76 -16.92 -24.46 3.45
N SER A 77 -17.35 -23.33 2.88
CA SER A 77 -18.72 -23.14 2.43
C SER A 77 -18.93 -23.79 1.06
N PRO A 78 -19.80 -24.80 0.92
CA PRO A 78 -20.05 -25.46 -0.37
C PRO A 78 -20.65 -24.51 -1.42
N ALA A 79 -21.43 -23.53 -0.97
CA ALA A 79 -22.06 -22.53 -1.85
C ALA A 79 -21.12 -21.37 -2.24
N CYS A 80 -19.90 -21.30 -1.72
CA CYS A 80 -18.97 -20.23 -2.02
C CYS A 80 -18.12 -20.56 -3.25
N SER A 81 -17.99 -19.61 -4.18
CA SER A 81 -17.12 -19.74 -5.35
C SER A 81 -15.63 -19.70 -4.98
N THR A 82 -15.28 -19.03 -3.86
CA THR A 82 -13.91 -18.94 -3.38
C THR A 82 -13.55 -20.17 -2.56
N ARG A 83 -12.55 -20.91 -3.00
CA ARG A 83 -12.05 -22.10 -2.29
C ARG A 83 -10.88 -21.80 -1.36
N ILE A 84 -10.01 -20.86 -1.74
CA ILE A 84 -8.84 -20.45 -0.98
C ILE A 84 -8.79 -18.93 -0.98
N PHE A 85 -8.58 -18.34 0.19
CA PHE A 85 -8.43 -16.89 0.34
C PHE A 85 -7.28 -16.55 1.27
N THR A 86 -6.75 -15.34 1.09
CA THR A 86 -5.70 -14.79 1.94
C THR A 86 -6.33 -13.95 3.05
N GLU A 87 -5.80 -14.03 4.25
CA GLU A 87 -6.18 -13.14 5.34
C GLU A 87 -6.07 -11.66 4.95
N ARG A 88 -6.90 -10.83 5.57
CA ARG A 88 -7.01 -9.40 5.30
C ARG A 88 -6.55 -8.61 6.53
N PHE A 89 -5.91 -7.47 6.26
CA PHE A 89 -5.48 -6.53 7.29
C PHE A 89 -6.13 -5.18 7.00
N ALA A 90 -6.61 -4.48 8.03
CA ALA A 90 -7.22 -3.17 7.88
C ALA A 90 -6.22 -2.13 7.34
N TRP A 91 -4.94 -2.27 7.68
CA TRP A 91 -3.85 -1.37 7.32
C TRP A 91 -3.16 -1.69 5.99
N LEU A 92 -3.53 -2.80 5.29
CA LEU A 92 -2.90 -3.25 4.06
C LEU A 92 -3.92 -3.86 3.10
N GLN A 93 -4.18 -3.18 2.01
CA GLN A 93 -5.09 -3.67 0.98
C GLN A 93 -4.55 -4.92 0.25
N SER A 94 -5.48 -5.66 -0.36
CA SER A 94 -5.15 -6.84 -1.14
C SER A 94 -4.21 -6.50 -2.29
N TYR A 95 -3.22 -7.36 -2.51
CA TYR A 95 -2.22 -7.24 -3.59
C TYR A 95 -1.35 -5.97 -3.53
N GLN A 96 -1.56 -5.07 -2.57
CA GLN A 96 -0.75 -3.87 -2.44
C GLN A 96 0.62 -4.19 -1.82
N ARG A 97 1.65 -3.46 -2.29
CA ARG A 97 3.02 -3.52 -1.77
C ARG A 97 3.41 -2.31 -0.94
N LYS A 98 2.43 -1.47 -0.62
CA LYS A 98 2.57 -0.29 0.23
C LYS A 98 1.45 -0.31 1.27
N THR A 99 1.73 0.13 2.50
CA THR A 99 0.71 0.28 3.53
C THR A 99 -0.31 1.35 3.14
N ASN A 100 -1.52 1.29 3.68
CA ASN A 100 -2.57 2.27 3.39
C ASN A 100 -2.08 3.69 3.69
N ARG A 101 -1.43 3.90 4.84
CA ARG A 101 -0.92 5.21 5.25
C ARG A 101 0.16 5.75 4.29
N LEU A 102 1.05 4.90 3.76
CA LEU A 102 2.00 5.32 2.73
C LEU A 102 1.28 5.70 1.44
N GLN A 103 0.27 4.93 1.03
CA GLN A 103 -0.54 5.27 -0.15
C GLN A 103 -1.27 6.59 0.00
N GLU A 104 -1.87 6.86 1.16
CA GLU A 104 -2.55 8.13 1.45
C GLU A 104 -1.61 9.33 1.35
N ILE A 105 -0.38 9.23 1.87
CA ILE A 105 0.62 10.28 1.73
C ILE A 105 1.03 10.47 0.27
N LEU A 106 1.28 9.38 -0.47
CA LEU A 106 1.61 9.45 -1.89
C LEU A 106 0.47 10.10 -2.70
N GLN A 107 -0.80 9.80 -2.39
CA GLN A 107 -1.95 10.43 -3.01
C GLN A 107 -1.98 11.94 -2.78
N LYS A 108 -1.75 12.38 -1.54
CA LYS A 108 -1.68 13.82 -1.22
C LYS A 108 -0.55 14.51 -1.98
N ILE A 109 0.62 13.87 -2.09
CA ILE A 109 1.77 14.43 -2.83
C ILE A 109 1.43 14.59 -4.32
N VAL A 110 0.89 13.56 -4.98
CA VAL A 110 0.60 13.61 -6.43
C VAL A 110 -0.54 14.55 -6.78
N LEU A 111 -1.43 14.86 -5.83
CA LEU A 111 -2.46 15.90 -6.01
C LEU A 111 -1.91 17.32 -5.87
N SER A 112 -0.77 17.49 -5.20
CA SER A 112 -0.18 18.79 -4.90
C SER A 112 0.89 19.22 -5.91
N ILE A 113 1.62 18.25 -6.51
CA ILE A 113 2.75 18.48 -7.40
C ILE A 113 2.78 17.44 -8.53
N ASN A 114 3.44 17.76 -9.66
CA ASN A 114 3.57 16.81 -10.76
C ASN A 114 4.36 15.55 -10.37
N CYS A 115 4.08 14.42 -11.04
CA CYS A 115 4.66 13.10 -10.71
C CYS A 115 6.18 13.05 -10.80
N THR A 116 6.82 13.86 -11.66
CA THR A 116 8.29 13.93 -11.78
C THR A 116 8.91 14.55 -10.53
N THR A 117 8.37 15.67 -10.07
CA THR A 117 8.81 16.32 -8.83
C THR A 117 8.45 15.45 -7.62
N ALA A 118 7.25 14.85 -7.61
CA ALA A 118 6.81 13.93 -6.55
C ALA A 118 7.78 12.75 -6.37
N SER A 119 8.29 12.18 -7.47
CA SER A 119 9.28 11.08 -7.40
C SER A 119 10.57 11.51 -6.69
N LYS A 120 11.09 12.71 -6.98
CA LYS A 120 12.28 13.27 -6.32
C LYS A 120 12.01 13.56 -4.83
N VAL A 121 10.84 14.11 -4.52
CA VAL A 121 10.45 14.40 -3.13
C VAL A 121 10.34 13.10 -2.33
N THR A 122 9.70 12.05 -2.87
CA THR A 122 9.57 10.77 -2.18
C THR A 122 10.92 10.09 -1.94
N GLU A 123 11.86 10.24 -2.87
CA GLU A 123 13.23 9.76 -2.71
C GLU A 123 13.95 10.48 -1.55
N SER A 124 13.87 11.81 -1.49
CA SER A 124 14.48 12.60 -0.40
C SER A 124 13.83 12.31 0.96
N LEU A 125 12.59 11.86 0.99
CA LEU A 125 11.88 11.44 2.21
C LEU A 125 12.20 9.99 2.64
N GLY A 126 12.99 9.25 1.85
CA GLY A 126 13.43 7.88 2.18
C GLY A 126 12.46 6.78 1.72
N PHE A 127 11.50 7.07 0.86
CA PHE A 127 10.66 6.04 0.25
C PHE A 127 10.59 6.21 -1.27
N GLN A 128 11.46 5.52 -1.96
CA GLN A 128 11.52 5.57 -3.42
C GLN A 128 10.20 5.15 -4.08
N THR A 129 9.69 6.03 -4.95
CA THR A 129 8.51 5.73 -5.75
C THR A 129 8.71 6.30 -7.15
N SER A 130 8.62 5.43 -8.16
CA SER A 130 8.82 5.85 -9.55
C SER A 130 7.66 6.74 -10.04
N HIS A 131 7.97 7.61 -11.01
CA HIS A 131 7.00 8.43 -11.73
C HIS A 131 5.79 7.61 -12.20
N ASP A 132 6.00 6.45 -12.82
CA ASP A 132 4.92 5.61 -13.35
C ASP A 132 4.03 5.04 -12.22
N THR A 133 4.61 4.72 -11.06
CA THR A 133 3.82 4.27 -9.91
C THR A 133 2.93 5.40 -9.39
N LEU A 134 3.46 6.62 -9.32
CA LEU A 134 2.72 7.81 -8.90
C LEU A 134 1.62 8.15 -9.91
N LEU A 135 1.89 8.08 -11.20
CA LEU A 135 0.92 8.30 -12.25
C LEU A 135 -0.22 7.27 -12.21
N ARG A 136 0.09 5.98 -12.01
CA ARG A 136 -0.93 4.93 -11.82
C ARG A 136 -1.77 5.15 -10.57
N LEU A 137 -1.17 5.69 -9.52
CA LEU A 137 -1.89 6.04 -8.30
C LEU A 137 -2.89 7.17 -8.57
N LEU A 138 -2.49 8.20 -9.29
CA LEU A 138 -3.36 9.31 -9.71
C LEU A 138 -4.56 8.82 -10.53
N TYR A 139 -4.33 7.98 -11.54
CA TYR A 139 -5.40 7.44 -12.38
C TYR A 139 -6.39 6.49 -11.65
N LYS A 140 -5.99 5.96 -10.51
CA LYS A 140 -6.89 5.12 -9.69
C LYS A 140 -7.74 5.93 -8.71
N MET A 141 -7.46 7.21 -8.58
CA MET A 141 -8.26 8.09 -7.74
C MET A 141 -9.53 8.45 -8.50
N GLU A 142 -10.66 8.35 -7.83
CA GLU A 142 -11.91 8.85 -8.39
C GLU A 142 -11.83 10.38 -8.50
N PRO A 143 -12.16 10.96 -9.66
CA PRO A 143 -12.21 12.40 -9.78
C PRO A 143 -13.25 12.95 -8.80
N SER A 144 -12.88 14.00 -8.09
CA SER A 144 -13.84 14.72 -7.24
C SER A 144 -14.98 15.24 -8.12
N THR A 145 -16.19 14.74 -7.92
CA THR A 145 -17.40 15.25 -8.60
C THR A 145 -17.78 16.58 -7.95
N TYR A 146 -17.41 17.69 -8.59
CA TYR A 146 -17.91 18.99 -8.21
C TYR A 146 -19.33 19.15 -8.72
N GLN A 147 -20.31 19.20 -7.83
CA GLN A 147 -21.72 19.32 -8.19
C GLN A 147 -22.14 20.71 -8.69
N ASN A 148 -21.35 21.76 -8.43
CA ASN A 148 -21.63 23.14 -8.87
C ASN A 148 -20.32 23.83 -9.23
N LEU A 149 -19.91 23.77 -10.48
CA LEU A 149 -18.82 24.58 -11.02
C LEU A 149 -19.41 25.90 -11.53
N PHE A 150 -19.17 26.99 -10.82
CA PHE A 150 -19.61 28.33 -11.24
C PHE A 150 -18.62 28.99 -12.21
N ASN A 151 -17.34 28.63 -12.15
CA ASN A 151 -16.28 29.16 -13.01
C ASN A 151 -15.32 28.04 -13.44
N ILE A 152 -14.98 27.99 -14.70
CA ILE A 152 -13.98 27.08 -15.27
C ILE A 152 -12.90 27.94 -15.91
N GLY A 153 -11.65 27.80 -15.45
CA GLY A 153 -10.49 28.35 -16.11
C GLY A 153 -9.96 27.37 -17.16
N ILE A 154 -9.74 27.83 -18.39
CA ILE A 154 -9.10 27.07 -19.46
C ILE A 154 -7.77 27.73 -19.73
N ASP A 155 -6.68 26.98 -19.64
CA ASP A 155 -5.33 27.47 -19.98
C ASP A 155 -4.92 26.98 -21.37
N ASP A 156 -4.11 27.77 -22.05
CA ASP A 156 -3.60 27.44 -23.38
C ASP A 156 -2.60 26.28 -23.29
N PHE A 157 -2.86 25.25 -24.09
CA PHE A 157 -2.03 24.06 -24.10
C PHE A 157 -1.64 23.67 -25.52
N ALA A 158 -0.33 23.60 -25.76
CA ALA A 158 0.22 23.31 -27.08
C ALA A 158 0.32 21.79 -27.32
N PHE A 159 -0.46 21.28 -28.28
CA PHE A 159 -0.41 19.88 -28.72
C PHE A 159 0.86 19.50 -29.48
N LYS A 160 1.60 20.45 -30.02
CA LYS A 160 2.77 20.20 -30.83
C LYS A 160 3.90 21.17 -30.54
N LYS A 161 5.08 20.64 -30.22
CA LYS A 161 6.29 21.44 -30.13
C LYS A 161 6.60 21.96 -31.55
N ARG A 162 6.58 23.27 -31.76
CA ARG A 162 7.07 23.86 -33.00
C ARG A 162 8.56 23.56 -33.12
N ASN A 163 8.98 22.72 -34.07
CA ASN A 163 10.37 22.66 -34.45
C ASN A 163 10.72 24.00 -35.11
N ARG A 164 11.64 24.73 -34.53
CA ARG A 164 12.40 25.80 -35.17
C ARG A 164 13.62 25.17 -35.78
#